data_071f1ebdefe65f259a475abc90a8d749
#
_entry.id   071f1ebdefe65f259a475abc90a8d749
#
_cell.length_a   1.000
_cell.length_b   1.000
_cell.length_c   1.000
_cell.angle_alpha   90.00
_cell.angle_beta   90.00
_cell.angle_gamma   90.00
#
_symmetry.space_group_name_H-M   'P 1'
#
loop_
_entity.id
_entity.type
_entity.pdbx_description
1 polymer ?
#
loop_
_entity_poly.entity_id
_entity_poly.type
_entity_poly.pdbx_seq_one_letter_code
_entity_poly.pdbx_strand_id
1 'polypeptide(L)'
;MEAKMPRELEVIEERAGGSAGWDESSVDEERVARLVALGRALSDPIRVRMLGMMAEGRSCCGLPNLGAPAYEGEEYIGICVCEFEDYFGMGQSKVSYHVRKLKEDGLICEEKRGKWSFYSLNQEALRELLQETAGHFGREEAS
;
A
#
# COMPACT_ATOMS: atom_id res chain seq x y z
N MET A 1 -4.35 -23.94 -7.41
CA MET A 1 -4.09 -23.58 -8.12
C MET A 1 -3.23 -22.74 -8.00
N GLU A 2 -2.86 -22.24 -7.78
CA GLU A 2 -2.31 -21.45 -7.63
C GLU A 2 -1.04 -21.52 -7.07
N ALA A 3 -0.52 -22.39 -6.51
CA ALA A 3 0.78 -22.49 -5.97
C ALA A 3 1.88 -22.41 -7.00
N LYS A 4 1.54 -22.21 -8.22
CA LYS A 4 2.55 -22.22 -9.26
C LYS A 4 3.20 -20.90 -9.54
N MET A 5 2.69 -19.84 -8.91
CA MET A 5 3.25 -18.55 -9.18
C MET A 5 4.72 -18.44 -8.86
N PRO A 6 5.16 -18.90 -7.70
CA PRO A 6 6.60 -18.77 -7.41
C PRO A 6 7.46 -19.53 -8.40
N ARG A 7 6.96 -20.65 -8.84
CA ARG A 7 7.72 -21.42 -9.79
C ARG A 7 7.83 -20.71 -11.12
N GLU A 8 6.77 -20.03 -11.49
CA GLU A 8 6.82 -19.27 -12.74
C GLU A 8 7.82 -18.15 -12.65
N LEU A 9 7.92 -17.52 -11.49
CA LEU A 9 8.91 -16.48 -11.33
C LEU A 9 10.32 -17.03 -11.45
N GLU A 10 10.55 -18.22 -10.92
CA GLU A 10 11.86 -18.83 -11.04
C GLU A 10 12.23 -19.08 -12.49
N VAL A 11 11.25 -19.54 -13.26
CA VAL A 11 11.51 -19.80 -14.66
C VAL A 11 11.89 -18.51 -15.37
N ILE A 12 11.21 -17.43 -15.04
CA ILE A 12 11.51 -16.15 -15.65
C ILE A 12 12.92 -15.72 -15.32
N GLU A 13 13.34 -15.92 -14.08
CA GLU A 13 14.69 -15.55 -13.70
C GLU A 13 15.74 -16.34 -14.48
N GLU A 14 15.48 -17.63 -14.63
CA GLU A 14 16.43 -18.43 -15.38
C GLU A 14 16.53 -17.96 -16.80
N ARG A 15 15.44 -17.57 -17.38
CA ARG A 15 15.47 -17.12 -18.75
C ARG A 15 16.11 -15.77 -18.89
N ALA A 16 16.08 -14.97 -17.83
CA ALA A 16 16.65 -13.65 -17.92
C ALA A 16 18.13 -13.72 -18.23
N GLY A 17 18.80 -14.79 -17.83
CA GLY A 17 20.19 -14.95 -18.19
C GLY A 17 20.38 -15.55 -19.57
N GLY A 18 19.30 -15.78 -20.28
CA GLY A 18 19.41 -16.37 -21.59
C GLY A 18 19.86 -15.36 -22.60
N SER A 19 19.98 -15.82 -23.78
CA SER A 19 20.57 -14.98 -24.80
C SER A 19 19.56 -14.49 -25.81
N ALA A 20 18.34 -14.40 -25.45
CA ALA A 20 17.32 -14.09 -26.42
C ALA A 20 17.28 -12.63 -26.82
N GLY A 21 18.32 -11.92 -26.62
CA GLY A 21 18.32 -10.52 -27.02
C GLY A 21 17.83 -9.55 -25.97
N TRP A 22 17.57 -10.04 -24.80
CA TRP A 22 17.13 -9.16 -23.73
C TRP A 22 18.36 -8.63 -22.99
N ASP A 23 18.37 -7.35 -22.79
CA ASP A 23 19.46 -6.71 -22.10
C ASP A 23 19.13 -6.66 -20.61
N GLU A 24 19.91 -7.37 -19.82
CA GLU A 24 19.69 -7.37 -18.39
C GLU A 24 19.74 -6.00 -17.79
N SER A 25 20.55 -5.14 -18.38
CA SER A 25 20.68 -3.81 -17.84
C SER A 25 19.39 -3.00 -18.01
N SER A 26 18.48 -3.47 -18.83
CA SER A 26 17.24 -2.75 -19.00
C SER A 26 16.23 -3.08 -17.90
N VAL A 27 16.55 -4.03 -17.04
CA VAL A 27 15.65 -4.41 -15.97
C VAL A 27 16.06 -3.66 -14.72
N ASP A 28 15.15 -2.82 -14.23
CA ASP A 28 15.40 -2.07 -13.02
C ASP A 28 14.89 -2.91 -11.86
N GLU A 29 15.81 -3.55 -11.17
CA GLU A 29 15.44 -4.46 -10.10
C GLU A 29 14.73 -3.74 -8.97
N GLU A 30 15.12 -2.52 -8.68
CA GLU A 30 14.43 -1.77 -7.65
C GLU A 30 13.01 -1.47 -8.06
N ARG A 31 12.83 -1.14 -9.32
CA ARG A 31 11.48 -0.89 -9.81
C ARG A 31 10.64 -2.15 -9.73
N VAL A 32 11.20 -3.28 -10.09
CA VAL A 32 10.48 -4.54 -9.99
C VAL A 32 10.07 -4.79 -8.55
N ALA A 33 11.00 -4.58 -7.62
CA ALA A 33 10.70 -4.81 -6.22
C ALA A 33 9.57 -3.91 -5.72
N ARG A 34 9.61 -2.65 -6.14
CA ARG A 34 8.57 -1.72 -5.72
C ARG A 34 7.20 -2.10 -6.30
N LEU A 35 7.19 -2.53 -7.56
CA LEU A 35 5.93 -2.94 -8.16
C LEU A 35 5.39 -4.20 -7.52
N VAL A 36 6.28 -5.12 -7.15
CA VAL A 36 5.85 -6.32 -6.46
C VAL A 36 5.27 -5.97 -5.10
N ALA A 37 5.91 -5.05 -4.38
CA ALA A 37 5.39 -4.63 -3.08
C ALA A 37 4.00 -4.02 -3.23
N LEU A 38 3.82 -3.19 -4.23
CA LEU A 38 2.51 -2.62 -4.48
C LEU A 38 1.50 -3.71 -4.80
N GLY A 39 1.90 -4.66 -5.63
CA GLY A 39 1.00 -5.76 -5.97
C GLY A 39 0.59 -6.56 -4.76
N ARG A 40 1.53 -6.83 -3.86
CA ARG A 40 1.19 -7.55 -2.64
C ARG A 40 0.19 -6.77 -1.80
N ALA A 41 0.42 -5.47 -1.66
CA ALA A 41 -0.50 -4.66 -0.88
C ALA A 41 -1.88 -4.66 -1.49
N LEU A 42 -1.97 -4.62 -2.79
CA LEU A 42 -3.26 -4.55 -3.46
C LEU A 42 -3.88 -5.91 -3.71
N SER A 43 -3.22 -6.98 -3.31
CA SER A 43 -3.77 -8.31 -3.52
C SER A 43 -4.74 -8.72 -2.41
N ASP A 44 -4.86 -7.93 -1.37
CA ASP A 44 -5.73 -8.25 -0.25
C ASP A 44 -6.87 -7.24 -0.22
N PRO A 45 -8.11 -7.70 -0.32
CA PRO A 45 -9.22 -6.75 -0.36
C PRO A 45 -9.34 -5.89 0.89
N ILE A 46 -8.91 -6.41 2.04
CA ILE A 46 -8.96 -5.59 3.24
C ILE A 46 -8.01 -4.41 3.11
N ARG A 47 -6.81 -4.67 2.62
CA ARG A 47 -5.84 -3.58 2.47
C ARG A 47 -6.28 -2.57 1.42
N VAL A 48 -6.89 -3.04 0.33
CA VAL A 48 -7.39 -2.11 -0.67
C VAL A 48 -8.46 -1.21 -0.07
N ARG A 49 -9.32 -1.78 0.75
CA ARG A 49 -10.35 -0.97 1.39
C ARG A 49 -9.76 0.00 2.39
N MET A 50 -8.75 -0.43 3.14
CA MET A 50 -8.08 0.48 4.06
C MET A 50 -7.49 1.67 3.31
N LEU A 51 -6.82 1.41 2.21
CA LEU A 51 -6.25 2.49 1.42
C LEU A 51 -7.35 3.41 0.90
N GLY A 52 -8.46 2.84 0.48
CA GLY A 52 -9.58 3.65 0.02
C GLY A 52 -10.17 4.53 1.10
N MET A 53 -10.27 3.99 2.31
CA MET A 53 -10.78 4.79 3.42
C MET A 53 -9.86 5.95 3.71
N MET A 54 -8.56 5.70 3.66
CA MET A 54 -7.60 6.78 3.88
C MET A 54 -7.64 7.79 2.75
N ALA A 55 -7.91 7.33 1.54
CA ALA A 55 -8.00 8.24 0.41
C ALA A 55 -9.19 9.18 0.52
N GLU A 56 -10.27 8.70 1.11
CA GLU A 56 -11.43 9.55 1.29
C GLU A 56 -11.17 10.64 2.32
N GLY A 57 -10.20 10.43 3.17
CA GLY A 57 -9.89 11.43 4.15
C GLY A 57 -10.87 11.51 5.30
N ARG A 58 -11.61 10.45 5.54
CA ARG A 58 -12.54 10.46 6.65
C ARG A 58 -11.81 10.32 7.95
N SER A 59 -12.27 11.04 8.92
CA SER A 59 -11.68 10.99 10.23
C SER A 59 -12.62 10.24 11.12
N CYS A 60 -12.16 9.19 11.73
CA CYS A 60 -13.02 8.44 12.60
C CYS A 60 -13.20 9.12 13.90
N CYS A 61 -12.31 9.97 14.22
CA CYS A 61 -12.31 10.41 15.58
C CYS A 61 -12.97 11.72 15.78
N GLY A 62 -13.94 11.96 14.96
CA GLY A 62 -14.93 12.89 15.34
C GLY A 62 -15.87 12.28 16.34
N LEU A 63 -15.59 11.09 16.82
CA LEU A 63 -16.45 10.44 17.76
C LEU A 63 -15.97 10.74 19.16
N PRO A 64 -16.69 11.60 19.86
CA PRO A 64 -16.23 12.00 21.19
C PRO A 64 -16.22 10.88 22.20
N ASN A 65 -16.93 9.81 21.94
CA ASN A 65 -16.96 8.75 22.93
C ASN A 65 -15.82 7.79 22.83
N LEU A 66 -14.91 7.96 21.93
CA LEU A 66 -13.77 7.08 21.87
C LEU A 66 -12.56 7.61 22.59
N GLY A 67 -12.68 8.77 23.20
CA GLY A 67 -11.59 9.33 23.95
C GLY A 67 -10.45 9.81 23.11
N ALA A 68 -10.59 9.78 21.82
CA ALA A 68 -9.56 10.31 20.96
C ALA A 68 -9.62 11.83 20.95
N PRO A 69 -8.49 12.48 20.73
CA PRO A 69 -8.52 13.93 20.70
C PRO A 69 -9.44 14.43 19.60
N ALA A 70 -10.21 15.42 19.90
CA ALA A 70 -11.07 16.04 18.93
C ALA A 70 -10.24 17.03 18.13
N TYR A 71 -10.33 16.94 16.83
CA TYR A 71 -9.61 17.87 15.99
C TYR A 71 -10.60 18.78 15.35
N GLU A 72 -11.03 19.74 16.08
CA GLU A 72 -11.99 20.65 15.53
C GLU A 72 -11.28 21.64 14.64
N GLY A 73 -11.72 21.68 13.41
CA GLY A 73 -11.20 22.63 12.48
C GLY A 73 -9.78 22.35 12.01
N GLU A 74 -9.29 21.15 12.27
CA GLU A 74 -7.94 20.83 11.88
C GLU A 74 -7.89 19.97 10.67
N GLU A 75 -6.72 19.90 10.10
CA GLU A 75 -6.52 19.08 8.94
C GLU A 75 -6.72 17.62 9.27
N TYR A 76 -7.11 16.88 8.24
CA TYR A 76 -7.19 15.46 8.36
C TYR A 76 -5.81 14.88 8.65
N ILE A 77 -5.70 14.11 9.71
CA ILE A 77 -4.42 13.52 10.04
C ILE A 77 -4.41 12.02 9.89
N GLY A 78 -5.54 11.41 9.61
CA GLY A 78 -5.55 9.99 9.36
C GLY A 78 -6.67 9.27 10.06
N ILE A 79 -6.65 7.96 9.92
CA ILE A 79 -7.66 7.08 10.48
C ILE A 79 -6.98 6.25 11.57
N CYS A 80 -7.62 6.13 12.71
CA CYS A 80 -7.04 5.35 13.77
C CYS A 80 -7.43 3.88 13.64
N VAL A 81 -6.72 3.03 14.39
CA VAL A 81 -6.97 1.60 14.35
C VAL A 81 -8.40 1.28 14.74
N CYS A 82 -8.95 2.04 15.68
CA CYS A 82 -10.28 1.76 16.15
C CYS A 82 -11.33 1.85 15.05
N GLU A 83 -11.13 2.74 14.11
CA GLU A 83 -12.10 2.83 13.02
C GLU A 83 -11.97 1.65 12.08
N PHE A 84 -10.75 1.18 11.83
CA PHE A 84 -10.60 -0.02 11.03
C PHE A 84 -11.24 -1.21 11.73
N GLU A 85 -11.04 -1.31 13.05
CA GLU A 85 -11.66 -2.41 13.79
C GLU A 85 -13.17 -2.37 13.65
N ASP A 86 -13.74 -1.19 13.78
CA ASP A 86 -15.17 -1.04 13.72
C ASP A 86 -15.69 -1.32 12.33
N TYR A 87 -15.04 -0.78 11.32
CA TYR A 87 -15.50 -0.93 9.96
C TYR A 87 -15.44 -2.38 9.50
N PHE A 88 -14.33 -3.05 9.81
CA PHE A 88 -14.13 -4.41 9.32
C PHE A 88 -14.65 -5.48 10.28
N GLY A 89 -14.99 -5.10 11.48
CA GLY A 89 -15.44 -6.09 12.47
C GLY A 89 -14.36 -7.06 12.85
N MET A 90 -13.11 -6.61 12.91
CA MET A 90 -12.03 -7.49 13.26
C MET A 90 -11.23 -6.89 14.40
N GLY A 91 -10.47 -7.73 15.09
CA GLY A 91 -9.73 -7.30 16.25
C GLY A 91 -8.49 -6.51 15.93
N GLN A 92 -7.93 -5.94 16.98
CA GLN A 92 -6.79 -5.05 16.83
C GLN A 92 -5.58 -5.75 16.21
N SER A 93 -5.34 -7.01 16.58
CA SER A 93 -4.17 -7.72 16.06
C SER A 93 -4.22 -7.84 14.55
N LYS A 94 -5.40 -8.16 14.03
CA LYS A 94 -5.54 -8.34 12.60
C LYS A 94 -5.43 -7.03 11.87
N VAL A 95 -6.06 -5.99 12.42
CA VAL A 95 -5.93 -4.67 11.82
C VAL A 95 -4.48 -4.23 11.82
N SER A 96 -3.81 -4.42 12.95
CA SER A 96 -2.42 -4.00 13.06
C SER A 96 -1.52 -4.75 12.09
N TYR A 97 -1.84 -6.01 11.83
CA TYR A 97 -1.08 -6.78 10.86
C TYR A 97 -1.14 -6.12 9.47
N HIS A 98 -2.35 -5.79 9.04
CA HIS A 98 -2.51 -5.19 7.72
C HIS A 98 -1.89 -3.79 7.65
N VAL A 99 -2.09 -3.02 8.72
CA VAL A 99 -1.51 -1.68 8.76
C VAL A 99 0.00 -1.74 8.70
N ARG A 100 0.59 -2.70 9.44
CA ARG A 100 2.04 -2.81 9.42
C ARG A 100 2.54 -3.19 8.03
N LYS A 101 1.82 -4.06 7.33
CA LYS A 101 2.22 -4.41 5.97
C LYS A 101 2.21 -3.21 5.05
N LEU A 102 1.16 -2.41 5.13
CA LEU A 102 1.10 -1.21 4.31
C LEU A 102 2.19 -0.22 4.68
N LYS A 103 2.50 -0.13 5.95
CA LYS A 103 3.54 0.78 6.40
C LYS A 103 4.91 0.33 5.92
N GLU A 104 5.18 -0.98 6.01
CA GLU A 104 6.45 -1.52 5.54
C GLU A 104 6.65 -1.28 4.06
N ASP A 105 5.56 -1.30 3.30
CA ASP A 105 5.65 -1.05 1.88
C ASP A 105 5.71 0.44 1.54
N GLY A 106 5.68 1.30 2.55
CA GLY A 106 5.81 2.72 2.32
C GLY A 106 4.58 3.39 1.76
N LEU A 107 3.44 2.73 1.82
CA LEU A 107 2.23 3.27 1.19
C LEU A 107 1.44 4.18 2.12
N ILE A 108 1.70 4.11 3.41
CA ILE A 108 0.96 4.92 4.38
C ILE A 108 1.94 5.58 5.33
N CYS A 109 1.46 6.64 5.95
CA CYS A 109 2.20 7.36 6.98
C CYS A 109 1.49 7.19 8.30
N GLU A 110 2.25 7.28 9.37
CA GLU A 110 1.70 7.18 10.71
C GLU A 110 2.02 8.46 11.46
N GLU A 111 1.03 9.00 12.14
CA GLU A 111 1.24 10.13 13.03
C GLU A 111 0.74 9.76 14.39
N LYS A 112 1.59 9.91 15.39
CA LYS A 112 1.21 9.59 16.76
C LYS A 112 0.83 10.83 17.50
N ARG A 113 -0.29 10.77 18.20
CA ARG A 113 -0.76 11.82 19.07
C ARG A 113 -1.08 11.21 20.41
N GLY A 114 -0.20 11.36 21.37
CA GLY A 114 -0.35 10.68 22.64
C GLY A 114 -0.29 9.17 22.44
N LYS A 115 -1.29 8.47 22.91
CA LYS A 115 -1.35 7.02 22.75
C LYS A 115 -2.06 6.60 21.49
N TRP A 116 -2.49 7.56 20.68
CA TRP A 116 -3.24 7.27 19.47
C TRP A 116 -2.33 7.32 18.27
N SER A 117 -2.54 6.40 17.33
CA SER A 117 -1.85 6.42 16.04
C SER A 117 -2.87 6.64 14.95
N PHE A 118 -2.54 7.51 14.03
CA PHE A 118 -3.40 7.85 12.91
C PHE A 118 -2.66 7.55 11.63
N TYR A 119 -3.36 6.97 10.67
CA TYR A 119 -2.77 6.51 9.44
C TYR A 119 -3.37 7.20 8.25
N SER A 120 -2.52 7.64 7.35
CA SER A 120 -2.95 8.33 6.14
C SER A 120 -2.14 7.82 4.97
N LEU A 121 -2.61 8.10 3.77
CA LEU A 121 -1.88 7.67 2.58
C LEU A 121 -0.60 8.46 2.43
N ASN A 122 0.44 7.76 2.00
CA ASN A 122 1.63 8.42 1.54
C ASN A 122 1.38 8.80 0.08
N GLN A 123 0.80 9.98 -0.12
CA GLN A 123 0.35 10.39 -1.43
C GLN A 123 1.46 10.42 -2.45
N GLU A 124 2.63 10.91 -2.02
CA GLU A 124 3.74 11.01 -2.94
C GLU A 124 4.22 9.64 -3.37
N ALA A 125 4.37 8.72 -2.42
CA ALA A 125 4.83 7.38 -2.75
C ALA A 125 3.85 6.68 -3.68
N LEU A 126 2.56 6.82 -3.40
CA LEU A 126 1.57 6.19 -4.25
C LEU A 126 1.56 6.77 -5.64
N ARG A 127 1.68 8.09 -5.73
CA ARG A 127 1.72 8.71 -7.05
C ARG A 127 2.91 8.23 -7.85
N GLU A 128 4.07 8.15 -7.21
CA GLU A 128 5.26 7.68 -7.90
C GLU A 128 5.11 6.22 -8.34
N LEU A 129 4.55 5.39 -7.48
CA LEU A 129 4.38 3.99 -7.84
C LEU A 129 3.40 3.82 -8.99
N LEU A 130 2.33 4.60 -8.99
CA LEU A 130 1.36 4.51 -10.08
C LEU A 130 1.98 4.99 -11.37
N GLN A 131 2.79 6.04 -11.32
CA GLN A 131 3.47 6.50 -12.51
C GLN A 131 4.48 5.49 -12.99
N GLU A 132 5.21 4.86 -12.08
CA GLU A 132 6.15 3.83 -12.47
C GLU A 132 5.44 2.64 -13.08
N THR A 133 4.29 2.29 -12.52
CA THR A 133 3.53 1.17 -13.05
C THR A 133 3.07 1.47 -14.47
N ALA A 134 2.56 2.67 -14.69
CA ALA A 134 2.13 3.04 -16.02
C ALA A 134 3.30 3.04 -16.99
N GLY A 135 4.44 3.56 -16.55
CA GLY A 135 5.61 3.57 -17.42
C GLY A 135 6.17 2.20 -17.69
N HIS A 136 6.02 1.29 -16.73
CA HIS A 136 6.55 -0.05 -16.91
C HIS A 136 5.74 -0.85 -17.92
N PHE A 137 4.44 -0.73 -17.88
CA PHE A 137 3.57 -1.53 -18.74
C PHE A 137 3.06 -0.77 -19.96
N GLY A 138 3.03 0.56 -19.89
CA GLY A 138 2.48 1.34 -20.99
C GLY A 138 3.53 1.65 -22.02
N ARG A 139 3.14 1.63 -23.29
CA ARG A 139 4.03 2.13 -24.30
C ARG A 139 3.85 3.58 -24.35
N GLU A 140 4.98 4.29 -24.35
CA GLU A 140 4.89 5.67 -24.53
C GLU A 140 4.37 5.91 -25.88
N GLU A 141 3.30 6.60 -26.02
CA GLU A 141 2.81 6.96 -27.31
C GLU A 141 3.69 7.99 -27.79
N ALA A 142 4.21 7.83 -28.89
CA ALA A 142 5.11 8.80 -29.45
C ALA A 142 4.42 10.09 -29.76
N SER A 143 3.27 10.25 -29.50
CA SER A 143 2.60 11.50 -29.83
C SER A 143 3.04 12.65 -29.00
#